data_f0352349f49bb8e5e27a1c975990f39c
#
_entry.id   f0352349f49bb8e5e27a1c975990f39c
#
_cell.length_a   1.000
_cell.length_b   1.000
_cell.length_c   1.000
_cell.angle_alpha   90.00
_cell.angle_beta   90.00
_cell.angle_gamma   90.00
#
_symmetry.space_group_name_H-M   'P 1'
#
loop_
_entity.id
_entity.type
_entity.pdbx_description
1 polymer ?
#
loop_
_entity_poly.entity_id
_entity_poly.type
_entity_poly.pdbx_seq_one_letter_code
_entity_poly.pdbx_strand_id
1 'polypeptide(L)'
;MTAIWIDCEFNEFKGDLISMALVAEDGGEFYEVLDCEQPGAWVAEHVIPILGKAPVSIHEFQDRLQKFLSQYPAIHVIADWPEDVKHFCDALITGPGFRMDTPPLTMEVVRIDALSALPHNALEDARGIKRAMTA
;
A
#
# COMPACT_ATOMS: atom_id res chain seq x y z
N MET A 1 -12.99 14.87 -2.05
CA MET A 1 -12.41 13.52 -1.92
C MET A 1 -11.27 13.53 -0.93
N THR A 2 -11.14 12.47 -0.17
CA THR A 2 -10.01 12.32 0.76
C THR A 2 -8.80 11.79 0.00
N ALA A 3 -7.68 12.50 0.07
CA ALA A 3 -6.42 12.04 -0.52
C ALA A 3 -5.79 10.96 0.37
N ILE A 4 -5.32 9.89 -0.27
CA ILE A 4 -4.65 8.76 0.39
C ILE A 4 -3.39 8.44 -0.39
N TRP A 5 -2.24 8.50 0.27
CA TRP A 5 -0.94 8.16 -0.33
C TRP A 5 -0.63 6.71 -0.06
N ILE A 6 -0.21 6.00 -1.11
CA ILE A 6 0.07 4.56 -1.06
C ILE A 6 1.53 4.28 -1.34
N ASP A 7 2.07 3.29 -0.66
CA ASP A 7 3.31 2.63 -1.02
C ASP A 7 3.18 1.13 -0.77
N CYS A 8 3.85 0.33 -1.61
CA CYS A 8 3.88 -1.11 -1.50
C CYS A 8 5.31 -1.62 -1.56
N GLU A 9 5.57 -2.73 -0.87
CA GLU A 9 6.75 -3.54 -1.10
C GLU A 9 6.31 -4.87 -1.71
N PHE A 10 7.07 -5.38 -2.66
CA PHE A 10 6.76 -6.61 -3.37
C PHE A 10 8.03 -7.42 -3.66
N ASN A 11 7.86 -8.69 -3.98
CA ASN A 11 8.97 -9.61 -4.10
C ASN A 11 9.69 -9.40 -5.43
N GLU A 12 10.67 -8.50 -5.46
CA GLU A 12 11.47 -8.13 -6.62
C GLU A 12 10.61 -7.65 -7.80
N PHE A 13 11.19 -7.63 -9.00
CA PHE A 13 10.54 -7.15 -10.21
C PHE A 13 9.31 -8.02 -10.55
N LYS A 14 8.14 -7.41 -10.61
CA LYS A 14 6.84 -8.06 -10.89
C LYS A 14 6.46 -9.17 -9.91
N GLY A 15 7.06 -9.19 -8.72
CA GLY A 15 6.74 -10.19 -7.71
C GLY A 15 5.46 -9.90 -6.94
N ASP A 16 5.10 -10.85 -6.08
CA ASP A 16 3.91 -10.76 -5.24
C ASP A 16 4.02 -9.66 -4.20
N LEU A 17 2.88 -9.10 -3.82
CA LEU A 17 2.79 -8.09 -2.77
C LEU A 17 3.28 -8.65 -1.43
N ILE A 18 4.12 -7.90 -0.73
CA ILE A 18 4.60 -8.21 0.62
C ILE A 18 3.94 -7.31 1.64
N SER A 19 3.88 -6.01 1.38
CA SER A 19 3.27 -5.05 2.31
C SER A 19 2.64 -3.89 1.55
N MET A 20 1.60 -3.32 2.15
CA MET A 20 0.92 -2.15 1.63
C MET A 20 0.65 -1.18 2.76
N ALA A 21 0.94 0.09 2.51
CA ALA A 21 0.61 1.17 3.41
C ALA A 21 -0.24 2.22 2.70
N LEU A 22 -1.25 2.71 3.39
CA LEU A 22 -2.09 3.83 2.97
C LEU A 22 -2.07 4.87 4.08
N VAL A 23 -1.76 6.10 3.72
CA VAL A 23 -1.73 7.22 4.66
C VAL A 23 -2.68 8.29 4.17
N ALA A 24 -3.76 8.53 4.92
CA ALA A 24 -4.78 9.49 4.54
C ALA A 24 -4.42 10.92 4.96
N GLU A 25 -5.05 11.90 4.33
CA GLU A 25 -4.82 13.31 4.63
C GLU A 25 -5.23 13.69 6.06
N ASP A 26 -6.21 12.98 6.64
CA ASP A 26 -6.64 13.19 8.03
C ASP A 26 -5.74 12.54 9.07
N GLY A 27 -4.70 11.83 8.64
CA GLY A 27 -3.78 11.12 9.51
C GLY A 27 -4.12 9.65 9.74
N GLY A 28 -5.23 9.15 9.20
CA GLY A 28 -5.57 7.72 9.25
C GLY A 28 -4.54 6.90 8.48
N GLU A 29 -4.17 5.74 9.02
CA GLU A 29 -3.16 4.87 8.42
C GLU A 29 -3.62 3.43 8.35
N PHE A 30 -3.26 2.78 7.24
CA PHE A 30 -3.37 1.35 7.05
C PHE A 30 -1.97 0.82 6.76
N TYR A 31 -1.59 -0.26 7.41
CA TYR A 31 -0.35 -0.97 7.10
C TYR A 31 -0.54 -2.45 7.40
N GLU A 32 -0.44 -3.30 6.38
CA GLU A 32 -0.54 -4.74 6.54
C GLU A 32 0.52 -5.45 5.73
N VAL A 33 0.91 -6.62 6.21
CA VAL A 33 1.95 -7.47 5.64
C VAL A 33 1.35 -8.82 5.25
N LEU A 34 1.72 -9.30 4.08
CA LEU A 34 1.40 -10.65 3.60
C LEU A 34 2.64 -11.53 3.72
N ASP A 35 2.44 -12.83 3.88
CA ASP A 35 3.55 -13.77 3.94
C ASP A 35 4.32 -13.80 2.63
N CYS A 36 5.65 -13.88 2.72
CA CYS A 36 6.54 -14.00 1.59
C CYS A 36 7.41 -15.25 1.80
N GLU A 37 6.98 -16.38 1.26
CA GLU A 37 7.60 -17.67 1.51
C GLU A 37 8.98 -17.79 0.86
N GLN A 38 9.18 -17.15 -0.30
CA GLN A 38 10.41 -17.24 -1.08
C GLN A 38 10.92 -15.87 -1.49
N PRO A 39 11.36 -15.03 -0.54
CA PRO A 39 11.87 -13.71 -0.89
C PRO A 39 13.14 -13.82 -1.72
N GLY A 40 13.24 -12.95 -2.73
CA GLY A 40 14.49 -12.80 -3.47
C GLY A 40 15.61 -12.31 -2.56
N ALA A 41 16.87 -12.45 -2.99
CA ALA A 41 18.01 -12.13 -2.13
C ALA A 41 18.02 -10.69 -1.62
N TRP A 42 17.74 -9.72 -2.48
CA TRP A 42 17.69 -8.31 -2.11
C TRP A 42 16.55 -8.01 -1.14
N VAL A 43 15.37 -8.58 -1.42
CA VAL A 43 14.17 -8.43 -0.57
C VAL A 43 14.39 -9.04 0.81
N ALA A 44 15.00 -10.23 0.88
CA ALA A 44 15.32 -10.88 2.15
C ALA A 44 16.26 -10.04 3.01
N GLU A 45 17.17 -9.30 2.38
CA GLU A 45 18.15 -8.47 3.07
C GLU A 45 17.61 -7.09 3.45
N HIS A 46 16.85 -6.45 2.55
CA HIS A 46 16.47 -5.03 2.69
C HIS A 46 15.03 -4.76 3.06
N VAL A 47 14.11 -5.69 2.81
CA VAL A 47 12.68 -5.49 3.05
C VAL A 47 12.18 -6.30 4.25
N ILE A 48 12.39 -7.60 4.24
CA ILE A 48 11.85 -8.50 5.28
C ILE A 48 12.25 -8.07 6.69
N PRO A 49 13.53 -7.74 6.98
CA PRO A 49 13.95 -7.41 8.35
C PRO A 49 13.30 -6.16 8.94
N ILE A 50 12.78 -5.26 8.11
CA ILE A 50 12.26 -3.97 8.56
C ILE A 50 10.74 -3.86 8.42
N LEU A 51 10.03 -4.96 8.15
CA LEU A 51 8.56 -4.96 8.05
C LEU A 51 7.90 -4.51 9.36
N GLY A 52 8.42 -4.92 10.49
CA GLY A 52 7.96 -4.48 11.80
C GLY A 52 6.56 -4.96 12.19
N LYS A 53 5.98 -5.90 11.45
CA LYS A 53 4.64 -6.40 11.68
C LYS A 53 4.54 -7.85 11.18
N ALA A 54 3.77 -8.67 11.89
CA ALA A 54 3.52 -10.04 11.49
C ALA A 54 2.59 -10.11 10.27
N PRO A 55 2.79 -11.08 9.36
CA PRO A 55 1.92 -11.24 8.21
C PRO A 55 0.53 -11.72 8.57
N VAL A 56 -0.45 -11.37 7.75
CA VAL A 56 -1.83 -11.83 7.84
C VAL A 56 -2.20 -12.57 6.54
N SER A 57 -3.32 -13.31 6.57
CA SER A 57 -3.84 -13.94 5.36
C SER A 57 -4.35 -12.89 4.37
N ILE A 58 -4.49 -13.28 3.09
CA ILE A 58 -5.05 -12.38 2.08
C ILE A 58 -6.48 -11.98 2.42
N HIS A 59 -7.28 -12.87 2.98
CA HIS A 59 -8.65 -12.56 3.37
C HIS A 59 -8.69 -11.53 4.50
N GLU A 60 -7.86 -11.68 5.50
CA GLU A 60 -7.75 -10.73 6.61
C GLU A 60 -7.22 -9.38 6.11
N PHE A 61 -6.25 -9.40 5.21
CA PHE A 61 -5.73 -8.20 4.56
C PHE A 61 -6.85 -7.44 3.85
N GLN A 62 -7.64 -8.14 3.03
CA GLN A 62 -8.73 -7.52 2.28
C GLN A 62 -9.83 -6.99 3.19
N ASP A 63 -10.18 -7.71 4.25
CA ASP A 63 -11.17 -7.24 5.24
C ASP A 63 -10.71 -5.95 5.91
N ARG A 64 -9.45 -5.89 6.32
CA ARG A 64 -8.88 -4.70 6.95
C ARG A 64 -8.78 -3.53 5.98
N LEU A 65 -8.41 -3.80 4.73
CA LEU A 65 -8.36 -2.78 3.68
C LEU A 65 -9.74 -2.19 3.44
N GLN A 66 -10.76 -3.02 3.30
CA GLN A 66 -12.13 -2.56 3.10
C GLN A 66 -12.62 -1.69 4.26
N LYS A 67 -12.36 -2.10 5.50
CA LYS A 67 -12.72 -1.32 6.69
C LYS A 67 -12.05 0.05 6.70
N PHE A 68 -10.76 0.08 6.34
CA PHE A 68 -10.03 1.35 6.26
C PHE A 68 -10.63 2.28 5.21
N LEU A 69 -10.84 1.79 4.00
CA LEU A 69 -11.37 2.59 2.89
C LEU A 69 -12.80 3.07 3.17
N SER A 70 -13.60 2.27 3.85
CA SER A 70 -15.01 2.57 4.15
C SER A 70 -15.20 3.71 5.15
N GLN A 71 -14.14 4.16 5.81
CA GLN A 71 -14.19 5.32 6.70
C GLN A 71 -14.40 6.64 5.94
N TYR A 72 -14.16 6.66 4.63
CA TYR A 72 -14.16 7.87 3.81
C TYR A 72 -15.31 7.84 2.81
N PRO A 73 -15.99 8.98 2.57
CA PRO A 73 -17.12 9.01 1.62
C PRO A 73 -16.69 8.92 0.15
N ALA A 74 -15.48 9.37 -0.17
CA ALA A 74 -14.88 9.28 -1.50
C ALA A 74 -13.37 9.44 -1.36
N ILE A 75 -12.59 8.70 -2.12
CA ILE A 75 -11.14 8.64 -1.98
C ILE A 75 -10.41 8.91 -3.29
N HIS A 76 -9.22 9.51 -3.17
CA HIS A 76 -8.29 9.71 -4.26
C HIS A 76 -6.94 9.12 -3.86
N VAL A 77 -6.55 8.02 -4.50
CA VAL A 77 -5.32 7.29 -4.16
C VAL A 77 -4.17 7.79 -5.01
N ILE A 78 -3.07 8.14 -4.38
CA ILE A 78 -1.90 8.75 -5.01
C ILE A 78 -0.68 7.87 -4.77
N ALA A 79 -0.06 7.41 -5.86
CA ALA A 79 1.16 6.61 -5.83
C ALA A 79 2.29 7.35 -6.55
N ASP A 80 3.53 7.12 -6.14
CA ASP A 80 4.71 7.61 -6.87
C ASP A 80 5.35 6.54 -7.74
N TRP A 81 4.83 5.31 -7.72
CA TRP A 81 5.34 4.20 -8.52
C TRP A 81 4.18 3.39 -9.12
N PRO A 82 4.24 3.08 -10.43
CA PRO A 82 3.11 2.42 -11.11
C PRO A 82 2.72 1.05 -10.53
N GLU A 83 3.68 0.25 -10.06
CA GLU A 83 3.37 -1.06 -9.48
C GLU A 83 2.56 -0.96 -8.19
N ASP A 84 2.63 0.15 -7.46
CA ASP A 84 1.80 0.35 -6.27
C ASP A 84 0.32 0.40 -6.65
N VAL A 85 -0.02 1.05 -7.76
CA VAL A 85 -1.39 1.07 -8.30
C VAL A 85 -1.82 -0.33 -8.73
N LYS A 86 -0.94 -1.07 -9.37
CA LYS A 86 -1.22 -2.46 -9.76
C LYS A 86 -1.56 -3.32 -8.54
N HIS A 87 -0.74 -3.28 -7.49
CA HIS A 87 -0.98 -4.05 -6.29
C HIS A 87 -2.23 -3.61 -5.55
N PHE A 88 -2.52 -2.32 -5.52
CA PHE A 88 -3.76 -1.81 -4.95
C PHE A 88 -4.97 -2.34 -5.72
N CYS A 89 -4.96 -2.26 -7.04
CA CYS A 89 -6.04 -2.77 -7.88
C CYS A 89 -6.22 -4.29 -7.71
N ASP A 90 -5.13 -5.05 -7.69
CA ASP A 90 -5.19 -6.49 -7.45
C ASP A 90 -5.82 -6.81 -6.10
N ALA A 91 -5.49 -6.05 -5.06
CA ALA A 91 -6.03 -6.25 -3.72
C ALA A 91 -7.55 -6.00 -3.64
N LEU A 92 -8.10 -5.19 -4.53
CA LEU A 92 -9.54 -4.93 -4.58
C LEU A 92 -10.34 -6.07 -5.21
N ILE A 93 -9.68 -6.98 -5.94
CA ILE A 93 -10.34 -8.12 -6.59
C ILE A 93 -10.45 -9.26 -5.58
N THR A 94 -11.68 -9.70 -5.32
CA THR A 94 -11.96 -10.71 -4.30
C THR A 94 -12.29 -12.09 -4.89
N GLY A 95 -12.46 -12.18 -6.19
CA GLY A 95 -12.72 -13.42 -6.91
C GLY A 95 -13.00 -13.16 -8.38
N PRO A 96 -13.17 -14.21 -9.21
CA PRO A 96 -13.46 -14.02 -10.64
C PRO A 96 -14.74 -13.20 -10.83
N GLY A 97 -14.61 -12.00 -11.41
CA GLY A 97 -15.74 -11.09 -11.63
C GLY A 97 -16.24 -10.36 -10.38
N PHE A 98 -15.55 -10.47 -9.25
CA PHE A 98 -15.94 -9.83 -8.00
C PHE A 98 -14.88 -8.85 -7.53
N ARG A 99 -15.33 -7.72 -7.01
CA ARG A 99 -14.46 -6.73 -6.37
C ARG A 99 -14.99 -6.34 -5.00
N MET A 100 -14.09 -5.88 -4.17
CA MET A 100 -14.39 -5.30 -2.87
C MET A 100 -15.31 -4.10 -3.02
N ASP A 101 -16.27 -3.95 -2.12
CA ASP A 101 -17.10 -2.74 -2.04
C ASP A 101 -16.26 -1.60 -1.46
N THR A 102 -16.10 -0.53 -2.22
CA THR A 102 -15.32 0.64 -1.83
C THR A 102 -16.14 1.92 -2.03
N PRO A 103 -15.79 3.02 -1.35
CA PRO A 103 -16.33 4.31 -1.74
C PRO A 103 -15.91 4.66 -3.18
N PRO A 104 -16.58 5.64 -3.82
CA PRO A 104 -16.11 6.17 -5.09
C PRO A 104 -14.64 6.52 -5.01
N LEU A 105 -13.86 6.10 -5.99
CA LEU A 105 -12.41 6.30 -5.97
C LEU A 105 -11.85 6.70 -7.32
N THR A 106 -10.80 7.49 -7.26
CA THR A 106 -9.92 7.79 -8.38
C THR A 106 -8.49 7.50 -7.97
N MET A 107 -7.59 7.37 -8.93
CA MET A 107 -6.18 7.10 -8.69
C MET A 107 -5.33 7.95 -9.60
N GLU A 108 -4.13 8.31 -9.12
CA GLU A 108 -3.11 8.92 -9.96
C GLU A 108 -1.72 8.40 -9.60
N VAL A 109 -0.83 8.44 -10.58
CA VAL A 109 0.59 8.19 -10.37
C VAL A 109 1.32 9.50 -10.58
N VAL A 110 2.09 9.91 -9.58
CA VAL A 110 2.91 11.13 -9.63
C VAL A 110 4.39 10.74 -9.66
N ARG A 111 5.20 11.62 -10.20
CA ARG A 111 6.66 11.45 -10.15
C ARG A 111 7.25 12.57 -9.32
N ILE A 112 7.66 12.21 -8.08
CA ILE A 112 8.23 13.15 -7.13
C ILE A 112 9.43 12.52 -6.44
N ASP A 113 10.28 13.36 -5.84
CA ASP A 113 11.33 12.90 -4.95
C ASP A 113 10.83 13.00 -3.51
N ALA A 114 10.64 11.86 -2.86
CA ALA A 114 10.20 11.79 -1.48
C ALA A 114 11.29 11.19 -0.61
N LEU A 115 11.40 11.70 0.63
CA LEU A 115 12.30 11.16 1.64
C LEU A 115 11.54 10.32 2.64
N SER A 116 12.06 9.14 2.96
CA SER A 116 11.48 8.22 3.93
C SER A 116 12.36 8.16 5.18
N ALA A 117 11.73 8.09 6.35
CA ALA A 117 12.45 7.87 7.60
C ALA A 117 13.05 6.47 7.70
N LEU A 118 12.47 5.51 6.99
CA LEU A 118 12.96 4.13 6.89
C LEU A 118 12.70 3.62 5.47
N PRO A 119 13.63 3.85 4.52
CA PRO A 119 13.46 3.37 3.15
C PRO A 119 13.18 1.86 3.09
N HIS A 120 12.31 1.44 2.19
CA HIS A 120 11.84 0.07 1.97
C HIS A 120 10.87 -0.44 3.06
N ASN A 121 10.43 0.43 3.98
CA ASN A 121 9.27 0.19 4.81
C ASN A 121 8.08 0.95 4.19
N ALA A 122 7.04 0.24 3.77
CA ALA A 122 5.93 0.84 3.02
C ALA A 122 5.24 1.97 3.79
N LEU A 123 5.05 1.81 5.11
CA LEU A 123 4.41 2.85 5.91
C LEU A 123 5.23 4.14 5.95
N GLU A 124 6.54 4.03 6.21
CA GLU A 124 7.42 5.18 6.25
C GLU A 124 7.59 5.82 4.86
N ASP A 125 7.62 4.99 3.81
CA ASP A 125 7.68 5.48 2.44
C ASP A 125 6.40 6.24 2.07
N ALA A 126 5.22 5.73 2.40
CA ALA A 126 3.94 6.41 2.17
C ALA A 126 3.84 7.73 2.95
N ARG A 127 4.29 7.75 4.21
CA ARG A 127 4.38 8.98 5.01
C ARG A 127 5.30 10.01 4.34
N GLY A 128 6.40 9.56 3.75
CA GLY A 128 7.34 10.39 3.02
C GLY A 128 6.70 11.05 1.79
N ILE A 129 5.92 10.30 1.03
CA ILE A 129 5.19 10.82 -0.14
C ILE A 129 4.21 11.92 0.32
N LYS A 130 3.43 11.63 1.34
CA LYS A 130 2.49 12.61 1.90
C LYS A 130 3.18 13.90 2.30
N ARG A 131 4.30 13.81 3.03
CA ARG A 131 5.07 15.01 3.44
C ARG A 131 5.54 15.82 2.24
N ALA A 132 6.04 15.15 1.21
CA ALA A 132 6.55 15.82 0.01
C ALA A 132 5.45 16.55 -0.75
N MET A 133 4.22 16.05 -0.73
CA MET A 133 3.09 16.62 -1.48
C MET A 133 2.25 17.62 -0.67
N THR A 134 2.38 17.64 0.65
CA THR A 134 1.57 18.52 1.52
C THR A 134 2.41 19.61 2.21
N ALA A 135 3.67 19.65 1.95
CA ALA A 135 4.58 20.65 2.53
C ALA A 135 4.35 22.05 1.94
#